data_3c9a4852f70cd3e4eba2651f0ce03c3b
#
_entry.id   3c9a4852f70cd3e4eba2651f0ce03c3b
#
_cell.length_a   1.000
_cell.length_b   1.000
_cell.length_c   1.000
_cell.angle_alpha   90.00
_cell.angle_beta   90.00
_cell.angle_gamma   90.00
#
_symmetry.space_group_name_H-M   'P 1'
#
loop_
_entity.id
_entity.type
_entity.pdbx_description
1 polymer ?
#
loop_
_entity_poly.entity_id
_entity_poly.type
_entity_poly.pdbx_seq_one_letter_code
_entity_poly.pdbx_strand_id
1 'polypeptide(L)'
;MRFLAQVEATGLCWTVVAPTHKAVGVLRSYLAGAGLSPTWFPSTIHRLLRLKLKRQRDIERCEETEQTAVALEHLGLVLIDEASMVDSTLLEISLRCAHPFRTRLVFVGDPAQLPPVGEPVSPVFSLGRASRAELRQVVRHQGPVLRLASG
;
A
#
# COMPACT_ATOMS: atom_id res chain seq x y z
N MET A 1 4.55 -6.78 -11.27
CA MET A 1 4.84 -8.13 -10.74
C MET A 1 6.32 -8.51 -10.75
N ARG A 2 7.11 -8.10 -11.73
CA ARG A 2 8.57 -8.31 -11.72
C ARG A 2 9.26 -7.82 -10.44
N PHE A 3 8.87 -6.65 -9.97
CA PHE A 3 9.40 -6.09 -8.72
C PHE A 3 9.15 -7.02 -7.53
N LEU A 4 7.93 -7.52 -7.37
CA LEU A 4 7.59 -8.43 -6.26
C LEU A 4 8.30 -9.77 -6.37
N ALA A 5 8.49 -10.29 -7.59
CA ALA A 5 9.27 -11.49 -7.80
C ALA A 5 10.74 -11.31 -7.38
N GLN A 6 11.32 -10.15 -7.64
CA GLN A 6 12.67 -9.82 -7.17
C GLN A 6 12.73 -9.70 -5.64
N VAL A 7 11.72 -9.08 -5.03
CA VAL A 7 11.61 -8.99 -3.56
C VAL A 7 11.54 -10.38 -2.95
N GLU A 8 10.69 -11.25 -3.48
CA GLU A 8 10.55 -12.63 -3.01
C GLU A 8 11.88 -13.41 -3.11
N ALA A 9 12.60 -13.23 -4.21
CA ALA A 9 13.90 -13.87 -4.43
C ALA A 9 14.97 -13.45 -3.43
N THR A 10 14.87 -12.26 -2.82
CA THR A 10 15.82 -11.80 -1.79
C THR A 10 15.61 -12.44 -0.42
N GLY A 11 14.50 -13.17 -0.21
CA GLY A 11 14.13 -13.70 1.10
C GLY A 11 13.58 -12.67 2.08
N LEU A 12 13.35 -11.43 1.64
CA LEU A 12 12.78 -10.37 2.46
C LEU A 12 11.33 -10.69 2.82
N CYS A 13 10.96 -10.52 4.08
CA CYS A 13 9.56 -10.65 4.51
C CYS A 13 8.75 -9.48 3.95
N TRP A 14 7.68 -9.78 3.23
CA TRP A 14 6.90 -8.79 2.52
C TRP A 14 5.41 -9.11 2.50
N THR A 15 4.61 -8.07 2.28
CA THR A 15 3.17 -8.21 2.02
C THR A 15 2.69 -7.09 1.10
N VAL A 16 1.46 -7.24 0.62
CA VAL A 16 0.75 -6.21 -0.13
C VAL A 16 -0.56 -5.88 0.56
N VAL A 17 -0.91 -4.62 0.54
CA VAL A 17 -2.15 -4.12 1.14
C VAL A 17 -2.80 -3.09 0.23
N ALA A 18 -4.07 -2.83 0.49
CA ALA A 18 -4.84 -1.81 -0.21
C ALA A 18 -5.85 -1.17 0.74
N PRO A 19 -6.39 0.01 0.42
CA PRO A 19 -7.38 0.69 1.27
C PRO A 19 -8.73 -0.03 1.37
N THR A 20 -9.10 -0.84 0.37
CA THR A 20 -10.42 -1.48 0.28
C THR A 20 -10.32 -3.00 0.16
N HIS A 21 -11.36 -3.69 0.64
CA HIS A 21 -11.46 -5.16 0.49
C HIS A 21 -11.53 -5.60 -0.97
N LYS A 22 -12.19 -4.82 -1.82
CA LYS A 22 -12.28 -5.09 -3.26
C LYS A 22 -10.89 -5.10 -3.91
N ALA A 23 -10.09 -4.10 -3.63
CA ALA A 23 -8.72 -4.01 -4.14
C ALA A 23 -7.85 -5.15 -3.62
N VAL A 24 -7.99 -5.53 -2.36
CA VAL A 24 -7.29 -6.70 -1.80
C VAL A 24 -7.65 -7.99 -2.56
N GLY A 25 -8.91 -8.19 -2.90
CA GLY A 25 -9.36 -9.34 -3.70
C GLY A 25 -8.69 -9.40 -5.06
N VAL A 26 -8.56 -8.26 -5.75
CA VAL A 26 -7.84 -8.15 -7.02
C VAL A 26 -6.37 -8.49 -6.85
N LEU A 27 -5.72 -7.95 -5.82
CA LEU A 27 -4.30 -8.24 -5.52
C LEU A 27 -4.07 -9.74 -5.27
N ARG A 28 -4.93 -10.39 -4.52
CA ARG A 28 -4.85 -11.84 -4.26
C ARG A 28 -4.89 -12.65 -5.54
N SER A 29 -5.79 -12.30 -6.46
CA SER A 29 -5.90 -12.95 -7.76
C SER A 29 -4.63 -12.76 -8.61
N TYR A 30 -4.08 -11.55 -8.62
CA TYR A 30 -2.84 -11.25 -9.33
C TYR A 30 -1.64 -12.03 -8.79
N LEU A 31 -1.49 -12.08 -7.48
CA LEU A 31 -0.40 -12.80 -6.83
C LEU A 31 -0.49 -14.32 -7.10
N ALA A 32 -1.69 -14.88 -6.99
CA ALA A 32 -1.91 -16.29 -7.29
C ALA A 32 -1.59 -16.61 -8.75
N GLY A 33 -2.02 -15.78 -9.70
CA GLY A 33 -1.74 -15.94 -11.12
C GLY A 33 -0.26 -15.81 -11.47
N ALA A 34 0.50 -15.01 -10.71
CA ALA A 34 1.94 -14.82 -10.87
C ALA A 34 2.80 -15.84 -10.10
N GLY A 35 2.18 -16.73 -9.31
CA GLY A 35 2.89 -17.68 -8.47
C GLY A 35 3.68 -17.05 -7.33
N LEU A 36 3.26 -15.87 -6.86
CA LEU A 36 3.90 -15.13 -5.77
C LEU A 36 3.22 -15.40 -4.44
N SER A 37 4.02 -15.61 -3.40
CA SER A 37 3.56 -15.93 -2.05
C SER A 37 4.11 -14.92 -1.05
N PRO A 38 3.35 -13.86 -0.74
CA PRO A 38 3.78 -12.92 0.29
C PRO A 38 3.91 -13.61 1.64
N THR A 39 4.82 -13.12 2.47
CA THR A 39 5.06 -13.67 3.80
C THR A 39 3.80 -13.58 4.66
N TRP A 40 3.09 -12.47 4.54
CA TRP A 40 1.81 -12.26 5.18
C TRP A 40 0.70 -12.14 4.14
N PHE A 41 -0.44 -12.72 4.44
CA PHE A 41 -1.58 -12.74 3.55
C PHE A 41 -2.05 -11.33 3.22
N PRO A 42 -2.34 -11.00 1.95
CA PRO A 42 -2.81 -9.67 1.56
C PRO A 42 -4.07 -9.26 2.32
N SER A 43 -4.08 -8.05 2.82
CA SER A 43 -5.17 -7.50 3.62
C SER A 43 -5.37 -6.01 3.35
N THR A 44 -6.35 -5.41 4.01
CA THR A 44 -6.48 -3.96 4.03
C THR A 44 -5.37 -3.32 4.87
N ILE A 45 -5.05 -2.06 4.58
CA ILE A 45 -4.06 -1.29 5.36
C ILE A 45 -4.49 -1.23 6.83
N HIS A 46 -5.78 -1.02 7.10
CA HIS A 46 -6.34 -0.95 8.44
C HIS A 46 -6.10 -2.24 9.23
N ARG A 47 -6.30 -3.38 8.58
CA ARG A 47 -6.07 -4.68 9.22
C ARG A 47 -4.58 -4.91 9.48
N LEU A 48 -3.72 -4.60 8.54
CA LEU A 48 -2.28 -4.73 8.71
C LEU A 48 -1.78 -3.91 9.91
N LEU A 49 -2.23 -2.66 10.03
CA LEU A 49 -1.84 -1.74 11.10
C LEU A 49 -2.60 -1.97 12.41
N ARG A 50 -3.46 -2.99 12.46
CA ARG A 50 -4.26 -3.32 13.66
C ARG A 50 -5.15 -2.16 14.13
N LEU A 51 -5.67 -1.37 13.19
CA LEU A 51 -6.57 -0.26 13.48
C LEU A 51 -7.98 -0.75 13.73
N LYS A 52 -8.68 -0.08 14.64
CA LYS A 52 -10.13 -0.26 14.85
C LYS A 52 -10.89 0.86 14.15
N LEU A 53 -11.94 0.50 13.45
CA LEU A 53 -12.89 1.45 12.89
C LEU A 53 -13.96 1.73 13.93
N LYS A 54 -14.05 2.97 14.38
CA LYS A 54 -15.16 3.44 15.20
C LYS A 54 -16.06 4.37 14.40
N ARG A 55 -17.33 4.06 14.41
CA ARG A 55 -18.37 4.90 13.81
C ARG A 55 -19.03 5.73 14.89
N GLN A 56 -18.89 7.04 14.78
CA GLN A 56 -19.52 7.98 15.69
C GLN A 56 -20.27 9.03 14.86
N ARG A 57 -21.61 9.03 14.91
CA ARG A 57 -22.47 9.99 14.21
C ARG A 57 -22.12 10.12 12.71
N ASP A 58 -22.14 9.01 11.98
CA ASP A 58 -21.85 8.93 10.53
C ASP A 58 -20.40 9.27 10.11
N ILE A 59 -19.50 9.48 11.07
CA ILE A 59 -18.07 9.67 10.82
C ILE A 59 -17.33 8.39 11.23
N GLU A 60 -16.63 7.79 10.28
CA GLU A 60 -15.71 6.69 10.56
C GLU A 60 -14.35 7.25 10.96
N ARG A 61 -13.87 6.84 12.11
CA ARG A 61 -12.53 7.16 12.59
C ARG A 61 -11.72 5.90 12.83
N CYS A 62 -10.46 5.95 12.41
CA CYS A 62 -9.51 4.89 12.72
C CYS A 62 -8.86 5.17 14.06
N GLU A 63 -8.89 4.19 14.96
CA GLU A 63 -8.18 4.25 16.22
C GLU A 63 -7.06 3.23 16.26
N GLU A 64 -5.91 3.65 16.73
CA GLU A 64 -4.80 2.77 17.01
C GLU A 64 -5.10 1.86 18.20
N THR A 65 -4.53 0.67 18.17
CA THR A 65 -4.57 -0.29 19.27
C THR A 65 -3.17 -0.45 19.85
N GLU A 66 -3.05 -1.15 20.96
CA GLU A 66 -1.75 -1.48 21.56
C GLU A 66 -0.82 -2.25 20.60
N GLN A 67 -1.40 -2.96 19.63
CA GLN A 67 -0.65 -3.73 18.64
C GLN A 67 -0.21 -2.91 17.42
N THR A 68 -0.72 -1.71 17.23
CA THR A 68 -0.41 -0.88 16.05
C THR A 68 1.07 -0.54 15.99
N ALA A 69 1.68 -0.18 17.10
CA ALA A 69 3.08 0.20 17.16
C ALA A 69 4.05 -0.91 16.71
N VAL A 70 3.66 -2.17 16.86
CA VAL A 70 4.48 -3.33 16.49
C VAL A 70 3.94 -4.10 15.27
N ALA A 71 2.96 -3.54 14.59
CA ALA A 71 2.28 -4.22 13.48
C ALA A 71 3.22 -4.59 12.33
N LEU A 72 4.28 -3.85 12.10
CA LEU A 72 5.24 -4.06 11.00
C LEU A 72 6.57 -4.68 11.46
N GLU A 73 6.66 -5.14 12.69
CA GLU A 73 7.90 -5.65 13.31
C GLU A 73 8.63 -6.72 12.48
N HIS A 74 7.89 -7.61 11.84
CA HIS A 74 8.48 -8.73 11.10
C HIS A 74 8.45 -8.53 9.56
N LEU A 75 8.14 -7.34 9.09
CA LEU A 75 8.04 -7.04 7.68
C LEU A 75 9.19 -6.12 7.22
N GLY A 76 9.89 -6.54 6.18
CA GLY A 76 10.92 -5.72 5.54
C GLY A 76 10.36 -4.81 4.45
N LEU A 77 9.23 -5.19 3.84
CA LEU A 77 8.61 -4.41 2.78
C LEU A 77 7.09 -4.57 2.80
N VAL A 78 6.38 -3.46 2.64
CA VAL A 78 4.93 -3.41 2.42
C VAL A 78 4.66 -2.62 1.14
N LEU A 79 4.03 -3.26 0.18
CA LEU A 79 3.51 -2.57 -1.00
C LEU A 79 2.06 -2.16 -0.73
N ILE A 80 1.78 -0.88 -0.88
CA ILE A 80 0.46 -0.29 -0.68
C ILE A 80 -0.10 0.12 -2.03
N ASP A 81 -1.08 -0.64 -2.50
CA ASP A 81 -1.76 -0.37 -3.76
C ASP A 81 -2.93 0.61 -3.55
N GLU A 82 -3.39 1.21 -4.64
CA GLU A 82 -4.42 2.26 -4.62
C GLU A 82 -4.10 3.41 -3.66
N ALA A 83 -2.87 3.87 -3.69
CA ALA A 83 -2.36 4.90 -2.79
C ALA A 83 -3.07 6.25 -2.91
N SER A 84 -3.81 6.48 -4.00
CA SER A 84 -4.64 7.69 -4.17
C SER A 84 -5.71 7.84 -3.07
N MET A 85 -6.11 6.77 -2.42
CA MET A 85 -7.11 6.74 -1.35
C MET A 85 -6.51 6.81 0.06
N VAL A 86 -5.18 6.87 0.19
CA VAL A 86 -4.50 6.97 1.49
C VAL A 86 -4.56 8.42 1.97
N ASP A 87 -5.24 8.65 3.09
CA ASP A 87 -5.35 9.97 3.71
C ASP A 87 -4.13 10.31 4.59
N SER A 88 -4.10 11.55 5.09
CA SER A 88 -3.00 12.04 5.93
C SER A 88 -2.83 11.23 7.22
N THR A 89 -3.91 10.83 7.85
CA THR A 89 -3.88 10.06 9.09
C THR A 89 -3.29 8.67 8.85
N LEU A 90 -3.76 8.00 7.82
CA LEU A 90 -3.30 6.65 7.48
C LEU A 90 -1.84 6.64 7.02
N LEU A 91 -1.42 7.67 6.26
CA LEU A 91 -0.03 7.84 5.87
C LEU A 91 0.88 8.05 7.09
N GLU A 92 0.48 8.94 8.00
CA GLU A 92 1.25 9.21 9.22
C GLU A 92 1.44 7.95 10.07
N ILE A 93 0.37 7.20 10.31
CA ILE A 93 0.43 5.95 11.08
C ILE A 93 1.35 4.93 10.38
N SER A 94 1.21 4.79 9.06
CA SER A 94 2.04 3.86 8.28
C SER A 94 3.53 4.19 8.39
N LEU A 95 3.90 5.45 8.21
CA LEU A 95 5.30 5.90 8.30
C LEU A 95 5.86 5.73 9.71
N ARG A 96 5.08 6.09 10.71
CA ARG A 96 5.47 5.96 12.12
C ARG A 96 5.67 4.51 12.54
N CYS A 97 4.81 3.60 12.09
CA CYS A 97 4.95 2.16 12.37
C CYS A 97 6.13 1.53 11.62
N ALA A 98 6.45 2.01 10.43
CA ALA A 98 7.54 1.46 9.62
C ALA A 98 8.93 1.88 10.11
N HIS A 99 9.07 3.08 10.65
CA HIS A 99 10.35 3.68 11.00
C HIS A 99 11.20 2.85 11.98
N PRO A 100 10.67 2.37 13.13
CA PRO A 100 11.46 1.59 14.11
C PRO A 100 12.03 0.30 13.56
N PHE A 101 11.32 -0.34 12.63
CA PHE A 101 11.69 -1.64 12.05
C PHE A 101 12.37 -1.53 10.69
N ARG A 102 12.59 -0.31 10.21
CA ARG A 102 13.13 -0.04 8.87
C ARG A 102 12.33 -0.73 7.76
N THR A 103 11.05 -0.92 7.96
CA THR A 103 10.15 -1.46 6.96
C THR A 103 10.05 -0.48 5.80
N ARG A 104 10.29 -0.96 4.59
CA ARG A 104 10.15 -0.16 3.37
C ARG A 104 8.69 -0.12 2.95
N LEU A 105 8.17 1.07 2.77
CA LEU A 105 6.82 1.28 2.22
C LEU A 105 6.93 1.69 0.76
N VAL A 106 6.23 0.97 -0.09
CA VAL A 106 6.13 1.25 -1.53
C VAL A 106 4.68 1.58 -1.85
N PHE A 107 4.43 2.82 -2.24
CA PHE A 107 3.09 3.28 -2.61
C PHE A 107 2.91 3.20 -4.12
N VAL A 108 1.84 2.56 -4.54
CA VAL A 108 1.46 2.43 -5.95
C VAL A 108 0.06 3.03 -6.13
N GLY A 109 -0.08 3.96 -7.04
CA GLY A 109 -1.37 4.60 -7.29
C GLY A 109 -1.29 5.66 -8.37
N ASP A 110 -2.44 6.13 -8.76
CA ASP A 110 -2.63 7.18 -9.76
C ASP A 110 -3.26 8.40 -9.07
N PRO A 111 -2.57 9.56 -9.06
CA PRO A 111 -3.11 10.76 -8.43
C PRO A 111 -4.40 11.29 -9.09
N ALA A 112 -4.70 10.87 -10.33
CA ALA A 112 -5.92 11.22 -11.04
C ALA A 112 -7.13 10.35 -10.65
N GLN A 113 -6.92 9.26 -9.89
CA GLN A 113 -8.01 8.42 -9.39
C GLN A 113 -8.63 9.03 -8.13
N LEU A 114 -9.66 8.34 -7.58
CA LEU A 114 -10.40 8.80 -6.41
C LEU A 114 -9.48 9.20 -5.26
N PRO A 115 -9.57 10.45 -4.78
CA PRO A 115 -8.82 10.90 -3.63
C PRO A 115 -9.42 10.36 -2.31
N PRO A 116 -8.71 10.55 -1.18
CA PRO A 116 -9.27 10.27 0.13
C PRO A 116 -10.50 11.13 0.42
N VAL A 117 -11.39 10.65 1.26
CA VAL A 117 -12.54 11.43 1.71
C VAL A 117 -12.06 12.67 2.49
N GLY A 118 -12.50 13.85 2.06
CA GLY A 118 -12.15 15.12 2.71
C GLY A 118 -10.80 15.71 2.32
N GLU A 119 -10.04 15.07 1.44
CA GLU A 119 -8.77 15.60 0.92
C GLU A 119 -8.80 15.67 -0.62
N PRO A 120 -8.28 16.75 -1.24
CA PRO A 120 -8.31 16.89 -2.71
C PRO A 120 -7.36 15.91 -3.42
N VAL A 121 -6.25 15.57 -2.78
CA VAL A 121 -5.22 14.64 -3.29
C VAL A 121 -4.61 13.90 -2.12
N SER A 122 -4.25 12.64 -2.32
CA SER A 122 -3.52 11.91 -1.27
C SER A 122 -2.15 12.54 -0.99
N PRO A 123 -1.77 12.71 0.28
CA PRO A 123 -0.47 13.24 0.65
C PRO A 123 0.71 12.34 0.26
N VAL A 124 0.44 11.07 -0.08
CA VAL A 124 1.45 10.14 -0.58
C VAL A 124 2.21 10.72 -1.78
N PHE A 125 1.51 11.41 -2.68
CA PHE A 125 2.12 11.99 -3.89
C PHE A 125 2.98 13.23 -3.64
N SER A 126 2.99 13.73 -2.42
CA SER A 126 3.78 14.91 -1.99
C SER A 126 4.94 14.55 -1.07
N LEU A 127 5.28 13.26 -0.92
CA LEU A 127 6.40 12.82 -0.10
C LEU A 127 7.73 13.28 -0.70
N GLY A 128 8.38 14.26 -0.06
CA GLY A 128 9.58 14.93 -0.60
C GLY A 128 10.88 14.12 -0.51
N ARG A 129 10.92 13.07 0.32
CA ARG A 129 12.11 12.23 0.51
C ARG A 129 11.99 10.84 -0.12
N ALA A 130 10.91 10.58 -0.83
CA ALA A 130 10.68 9.31 -1.48
C ALA A 130 11.32 9.27 -2.87
N SER A 131 11.91 8.14 -3.23
CA SER A 131 12.25 7.86 -4.62
C SER A 131 10.97 7.64 -5.40
N ARG A 132 10.82 8.33 -6.52
CA ARG A 132 9.59 8.30 -7.32
C ARG A 132 9.86 7.74 -8.71
N ALA A 133 8.96 6.86 -9.14
CA ALA A 133 8.89 6.39 -10.52
C ALA A 133 7.47 6.58 -11.04
N GLU A 134 7.33 7.00 -12.27
CA GLU A 134 6.03 7.24 -12.90
C GLU A 134 5.88 6.39 -14.15
N LEU A 135 4.74 5.73 -14.27
CA LEU A 135 4.34 4.99 -15.46
C LEU A 135 3.57 5.93 -16.38
N ARG A 136 4.16 6.29 -17.51
CA ARG A 136 3.56 7.27 -18.44
C ARG A 136 2.78 6.67 -19.57
N GLN A 137 2.93 5.38 -19.85
CA GLN A 137 2.27 4.73 -20.97
C GLN A 137 1.64 3.43 -20.56
N VAL A 138 0.34 3.31 -20.78
CA VAL A 138 -0.42 2.08 -20.57
C VAL A 138 -0.92 1.59 -21.92
N VAL A 139 -0.50 0.36 -22.30
CA VAL A 139 -1.04 -0.31 -23.47
C VAL A 139 -2.14 -1.27 -23.00
N ARG A 140 -3.39 -1.00 -23.42
CA ARG A 140 -4.59 -1.72 -22.95
C ARG A 140 -4.89 -3.03 -23.70
N HIS A 141 -3.96 -3.57 -24.49
CA HIS A 141 -4.18 -4.79 -25.24
C HIS A 141 -3.38 -5.94 -24.63
N GLN A 142 -4.06 -7.02 -24.24
CA GLN A 142 -3.46 -8.27 -23.76
C GLN A 142 -2.47 -8.11 -22.61
N GLY A 143 -2.76 -7.23 -21.70
CA GLY A 143 -1.91 -6.89 -20.57
C GLY A 143 -1.14 -5.59 -20.80
N PRO A 144 -0.99 -4.79 -19.74
CA PRO A 144 -0.33 -3.49 -19.84
C PRO A 144 1.17 -3.68 -20.07
N VAL A 145 1.68 -3.09 -21.15
CA VAL A 145 3.11 -2.82 -21.27
C VAL A 145 3.37 -1.49 -20.61
N LEU A 146 4.05 -1.52 -19.48
CA LEU A 146 4.33 -0.35 -18.66
C LEU A 146 5.76 0.09 -18.89
N ARG A 147 5.95 1.35 -19.28
CA ARG A 147 7.27 1.97 -19.32
C ARG A 147 7.47 2.82 -18.08
N LEU A 148 8.50 2.52 -17.31
CA LEU A 148 8.93 3.35 -16.21
C LEU A 148 9.68 4.56 -16.76
N ALA A 149 9.15 5.76 -16.48
CA ALA A 149 9.90 6.98 -16.66
C ALA A 149 10.46 7.39 -15.30
N SER A 150 11.77 7.38 -15.17
CA SER A 150 12.45 8.02 -14.05
C SER A 150 12.37 9.53 -14.25
N GLY A 151 11.76 10.20 -13.33
CA GLY A 151 11.68 11.65 -13.32
C GLY A 151 12.39 12.24 -12.14
#